data_0c8d94c5e8cb23e236e211392f6fe759
#
_entry.id   0c8d94c5e8cb23e236e211392f6fe759
#
_cell.length_a   1.000
_cell.length_b   1.000
_cell.length_c   1.000
_cell.angle_alpha   90.00
_cell.angle_beta   90.00
_cell.angle_gamma   90.00
#
_symmetry.space_group_name_H-M   'P 1'
#
loop_
_entity.id
_entity.type
_entity.pdbx_description
1 polymer ?
#
loop_
_entity_poly.entity_id
_entity_poly.type
_entity_poly.pdbx_seq_one_letter_code
_entity_poly.pdbx_strand_id
1 'polypeptide(L)'
;MKHKLWLLLTLLIVSGCANDFQSNIPNVKFSISLSLLNPYKDTHTGKLVSLNMPDTYLTLDRVDARFPTPSSYGLGYQGLIIYHSSFDEFYCFDRACPNCANYSYPQTSIPNDNYEVTCPKCNRIYSLFNYGAPTNGKKGDQGLKIYKSIGVSGNLLRIAN
;
A
#
# COMPACT_ATOMS: atom_id res chain seq x y z
N MET A 1 -0.21 -52.74 3.48
CA MET A 1 -1.01 -51.80 2.66
C MET A 1 -1.56 -50.58 3.44
N LYS A 2 -1.52 -50.51 4.77
CA LYS A 2 -2.06 -49.39 5.58
C LYS A 2 -1.13 -48.17 5.65
N HIS A 3 0.18 -48.29 5.46
CA HIS A 3 1.13 -47.20 5.53
C HIS A 3 1.16 -46.29 4.28
N LYS A 4 0.73 -46.79 3.11
CA LYS A 4 0.67 -45.95 1.88
C LYS A 4 -0.50 -45.01 1.85
N LEU A 5 -1.56 -45.29 2.60
CA LEU A 5 -2.75 -44.41 2.67
C LEU A 5 -2.51 -43.18 3.56
N TRP A 6 -1.65 -43.30 4.58
CA TRP A 6 -1.31 -42.19 5.47
C TRP A 6 -0.41 -41.14 4.81
N LEU A 7 0.50 -41.58 3.91
CA LEU A 7 1.40 -40.69 3.16
C LEU A 7 0.66 -39.85 2.12
N LEU A 8 -0.47 -40.33 1.59
CA LEU A 8 -1.32 -39.59 0.64
C LEU A 8 -2.18 -38.54 1.36
N LEU A 9 -2.53 -38.76 2.61
CA LEU A 9 -3.35 -37.80 3.38
C LEU A 9 -2.55 -36.59 3.88
N THR A 10 -1.23 -36.73 4.07
CA THR A 10 -0.36 -35.63 4.51
C THR A 10 0.05 -34.70 3.37
N LEU A 11 -0.13 -35.08 2.10
CA LEU A 11 0.24 -34.26 0.94
C LEU A 11 -0.83 -33.24 0.55
N LEU A 12 -2.03 -33.31 1.13
CA LEU A 12 -3.18 -32.46 0.77
C LEU A 12 -3.31 -31.17 1.61
N ILE A 13 -2.39 -30.90 2.53
CA ILE A 13 -2.53 -29.77 3.47
C ILE A 13 -1.67 -28.54 3.11
N VAL A 14 -0.95 -28.55 1.98
CA VAL A 14 0.00 -27.46 1.63
C VAL A 14 -0.48 -26.63 0.43
N SER A 15 -1.76 -26.61 0.13
CA SER A 15 -2.30 -25.55 -0.74
C SER A 15 -2.80 -24.38 0.13
N GLY A 16 -1.88 -23.74 0.85
CA GLY A 16 -2.10 -22.43 1.39
C GLY A 16 -2.34 -21.47 0.23
N CYS A 17 -3.58 -21.08 0.00
CA CYS A 17 -3.92 -19.97 -0.88
C CYS A 17 -3.25 -18.71 -0.33
N ALA A 18 -2.07 -18.39 -0.85
CA ALA A 18 -1.61 -17.01 -0.82
C ALA A 18 -2.61 -16.24 -1.69
N ASN A 19 -3.59 -15.61 -1.08
CA ASN A 19 -4.43 -14.63 -1.73
C ASN A 19 -3.52 -13.43 -2.05
N ASP A 20 -2.84 -13.50 -3.17
CA ASP A 20 -2.21 -12.35 -3.79
C ASP A 20 -3.39 -11.43 -4.20
N PHE A 21 -3.66 -10.42 -3.40
CA PHE A 21 -4.64 -9.39 -3.72
C PHE A 21 -4.13 -8.64 -4.96
N GLN A 22 -4.46 -9.16 -6.13
CA GLN A 22 -4.14 -8.48 -7.39
C GLN A 22 -5.02 -7.24 -7.48
N SER A 23 -4.39 -6.09 -7.42
CA SER A 23 -5.08 -4.83 -7.68
C SER A 23 -5.12 -4.57 -9.18
N ASN A 24 -6.29 -4.16 -9.69
CA ASN A 24 -6.46 -3.72 -11.09
C ASN A 24 -5.78 -2.37 -11.40
N ILE A 25 -5.20 -1.72 -10.40
CA ILE A 25 -4.51 -0.45 -10.61
C ILE A 25 -3.32 -0.66 -11.54
N PRO A 26 -3.19 0.11 -12.63
CA PRO A 26 -2.07 -0.01 -13.55
C PRO A 26 -0.71 0.16 -12.87
N ASN A 27 0.29 -0.53 -13.37
CA ASN A 27 1.65 -0.38 -12.89
C ASN A 27 2.23 0.96 -13.36
N VAL A 28 2.78 1.71 -12.42
CA VAL A 28 3.50 2.96 -12.66
C VAL A 28 4.92 2.80 -12.17
N LYS A 29 5.90 3.05 -13.05
CA LYS A 29 7.31 2.96 -12.68
C LYS A 29 7.75 4.22 -11.95
N PHE A 30 8.25 4.05 -10.73
CA PHE A 30 8.89 5.12 -9.96
C PHE A 30 9.95 4.54 -9.02
N SER A 31 10.82 5.41 -8.52
CA SER A 31 11.78 5.08 -7.46
C SER A 31 12.00 6.34 -6.63
N ILE A 32 11.85 6.21 -5.32
CA ILE A 32 12.11 7.29 -4.37
C ILE A 32 12.96 6.79 -3.21
N SER A 33 13.69 7.73 -2.60
CA SER A 33 14.47 7.48 -1.40
C SER A 33 14.12 8.53 -0.36
N LEU A 34 13.79 8.10 0.84
CA LEU A 34 13.36 8.92 1.96
C LEU A 34 14.32 8.72 3.13
N SER A 35 14.78 9.80 3.74
CA SER A 35 15.51 9.69 5.00
C SER A 35 14.53 9.43 6.14
N LEU A 36 14.79 8.43 6.96
CA LEU A 36 13.98 8.16 8.15
C LEU A 36 14.18 9.21 9.24
N LEU A 37 15.33 9.90 9.25
CA LEU A 37 15.65 10.91 10.28
C LEU A 37 15.09 12.29 9.97
N ASN A 38 14.83 12.59 8.70
CA ASN A 38 14.36 13.91 8.29
C ASN A 38 12.83 13.91 8.19
N PRO A 39 12.16 14.89 8.80
CA PRO A 39 10.72 15.01 8.62
C PRO A 39 10.39 15.48 7.20
N TYR A 40 9.30 14.94 6.66
CA TYR A 40 8.73 15.35 5.38
C TYR A 40 7.43 16.09 5.58
N LYS A 41 7.23 17.13 4.79
CA LYS A 41 5.95 17.82 4.76
C LYS A 41 4.96 16.94 4.01
N ASP A 42 3.92 16.48 4.70
CA ASP A 42 2.79 15.78 4.09
C ASP A 42 2.03 16.70 3.15
N THR A 43 1.72 16.24 1.94
CA THR A 43 1.13 17.08 0.89
C THR A 43 -0.32 17.47 1.16
N HIS A 44 -1.02 16.73 2.02
CA HIS A 44 -2.44 16.97 2.32
C HIS A 44 -2.66 17.65 3.65
N THR A 45 -1.97 17.19 4.69
CA THR A 45 -2.14 17.77 6.04
C THR A 45 -1.28 18.99 6.26
N GLY A 46 -0.24 19.16 5.44
CA GLY A 46 0.77 20.21 5.62
C GLY A 46 1.66 20.01 6.85
N LYS A 47 1.46 18.94 7.61
CA LYS A 47 2.24 18.62 8.82
C LYS A 47 3.59 18.01 8.44
N LEU A 48 4.58 18.19 9.32
CA LEU A 48 5.85 17.48 9.23
C LEU A 48 5.69 16.09 9.83
N VAL A 49 6.03 15.08 9.05
CA VAL A 49 5.96 13.66 9.40
C VAL A 49 7.35 13.07 9.40
N SER A 50 7.71 12.38 10.47
CA SER A 50 8.96 11.63 10.60
C SER A 50 8.64 10.14 10.52
N LEU A 51 9.21 9.48 9.53
CA LEU A 51 8.96 8.05 9.29
C LEU A 51 9.79 7.13 10.20
N ASN A 52 10.62 7.67 11.08
CA ASN A 52 11.34 6.88 12.10
C ASN A 52 10.48 6.47 13.29
N MET A 53 9.25 6.98 13.37
CA MET A 53 8.31 6.65 14.45
C MET A 53 7.25 5.68 13.94
N PRO A 54 7.03 4.55 14.64
CA PRO A 54 5.90 3.68 14.35
C PRO A 54 4.55 4.42 14.39
N ASP A 55 3.56 3.83 13.76
CA ASP A 55 2.21 4.37 13.65
C ASP A 55 2.18 5.77 13.04
N THR A 56 3.02 5.99 12.05
CA THR A 56 3.03 7.21 11.26
C THR A 56 2.76 6.93 9.79
N TYR A 57 2.22 7.91 9.10
CA TYR A 57 2.07 7.83 7.66
C TYR A 57 2.47 9.15 6.99
N LEU A 58 2.92 9.05 5.75
CA LEU A 58 3.21 10.17 4.87
C LEU A 58 2.42 10.01 3.58
N THR A 59 1.66 11.03 3.20
CA THR A 59 0.99 11.05 1.90
C THR A 59 1.77 11.91 0.91
N LEU A 60 1.91 11.36 -0.29
CA LEU A 60 2.55 12.06 -1.42
C LEU A 60 1.56 12.12 -2.58
N ASP A 61 1.50 13.25 -3.24
CA ASP A 61 0.74 13.38 -4.47
C ASP A 61 1.45 12.72 -5.64
N ARG A 62 0.71 12.42 -6.69
CA ARG A 62 1.23 11.83 -7.91
C ARG A 62 2.39 12.65 -8.51
N VAL A 63 2.31 13.97 -8.40
CA VAL A 63 3.37 14.90 -8.83
C VAL A 63 3.88 15.62 -7.59
N ASP A 64 5.13 15.35 -7.23
CA ASP A 64 5.79 16.00 -6.10
C ASP A 64 7.19 16.41 -6.54
N ALA A 65 7.46 17.72 -6.52
CA ALA A 65 8.71 18.30 -7.00
C ALA A 65 9.96 17.81 -6.22
N ARG A 66 9.77 17.29 -5.01
CA ARG A 66 10.85 16.71 -4.20
C ARG A 66 11.34 15.38 -4.75
N PHE A 67 10.49 14.69 -5.52
CA PHE A 67 10.76 13.36 -6.06
C PHE A 67 10.54 13.36 -7.57
N PRO A 68 11.48 13.90 -8.35
CA PRO A 68 11.37 13.91 -9.80
C PRO A 68 11.32 12.46 -10.31
N THR A 69 10.28 12.15 -11.06
CA THR A 69 10.13 10.85 -11.69
C THR A 69 10.60 10.90 -13.13
N PRO A 70 11.25 9.84 -13.65
CA PRO A 70 11.81 9.84 -15.00
C PRO A 70 10.77 9.83 -16.11
N SER A 71 9.49 9.83 -15.81
CA SER A 71 8.43 9.73 -16.80
C SER A 71 7.18 10.51 -16.41
N SER A 72 6.26 10.67 -17.35
CA SER A 72 4.93 11.27 -17.19
C SER A 72 4.01 10.55 -16.18
N TYR A 73 4.46 9.49 -15.54
CA TYR A 73 3.63 8.64 -14.69
C TYR A 73 3.55 9.10 -13.23
N GLY A 74 4.54 9.83 -12.72
CA GLY A 74 4.53 10.32 -11.33
C GLY A 74 4.77 9.25 -10.26
N LEU A 75 4.39 9.56 -9.02
CA LEU A 75 4.49 8.69 -7.85
C LEU A 75 3.20 7.86 -7.71
N GLY A 76 3.23 6.61 -8.15
CA GLY A 76 2.04 5.78 -8.20
C GLY A 76 1.03 6.25 -9.25
N TYR A 77 -0.15 5.63 -9.27
CA TYR A 77 -1.23 5.99 -10.18
C TYR A 77 -1.97 7.24 -9.71
N GLN A 78 -2.25 7.36 -8.40
CA GLN A 78 -2.94 8.51 -7.79
C GLN A 78 -2.18 9.11 -6.60
N GLY A 79 -0.88 8.87 -6.47
CA GLY A 79 -0.07 9.24 -5.32
C GLY A 79 0.16 8.06 -4.38
N LEU A 80 0.92 8.28 -3.32
CA LEU A 80 1.35 7.25 -2.38
C LEU A 80 0.89 7.53 -0.96
N ILE A 81 0.65 6.48 -0.21
CA ILE A 81 0.63 6.48 1.26
C ILE A 81 1.77 5.58 1.71
N ILE A 82 2.71 6.14 2.44
CA ILE A 82 3.80 5.41 3.07
C ILE A 82 3.45 5.29 4.54
N TYR A 83 3.31 4.07 5.03
CA TYR A 83 2.89 3.77 6.39
C TYR A 83 3.98 2.98 7.10
N HIS A 84 4.41 3.49 8.26
CA HIS A 84 5.29 2.79 9.20
C HIS A 84 4.42 2.17 10.29
N SER A 85 4.33 0.86 10.33
CA SER A 85 3.45 0.14 11.25
C SER A 85 4.04 0.06 12.66
N SER A 86 3.19 -0.30 13.64
CA SER A 86 3.61 -0.62 15.01
C SER A 86 4.54 -1.83 15.13
N PHE A 87 4.64 -2.64 14.07
CA PHE A 87 5.55 -3.79 13.99
C PHE A 87 6.91 -3.46 13.34
N ASP A 88 7.23 -2.17 13.18
CA ASP A 88 8.46 -1.69 12.54
C ASP A 88 8.59 -2.13 11.07
N GLU A 89 7.45 -2.25 10.37
CA GLU A 89 7.38 -2.59 8.96
C GLU A 89 6.88 -1.40 8.14
N PHE A 90 7.41 -1.26 6.93
CA PHE A 90 7.01 -0.22 6.01
C PHE A 90 6.12 -0.77 4.91
N TYR A 91 5.02 -0.07 4.66
CA TYR A 91 4.10 -0.34 3.55
C TYR A 91 3.97 0.89 2.67
N CYS A 92 3.87 0.67 1.38
CA CYS A 92 3.59 1.74 0.42
C CYS A 92 2.38 1.36 -0.41
N PHE A 93 1.32 2.15 -0.28
CA PHE A 93 0.06 1.95 -0.98
C PHE A 93 -0.11 3.00 -2.07
N ASP A 94 -0.70 2.59 -3.20
CA ASP A 94 -1.26 3.55 -4.16
C ASP A 94 -2.57 4.13 -3.60
N ARG A 95 -2.76 5.43 -3.78
CA ARG A 95 -3.99 6.12 -3.36
C ARG A 95 -5.16 5.91 -4.32
N ALA A 96 -4.98 5.16 -5.39
CA ALA A 96 -6.04 4.82 -6.33
C ALA A 96 -6.99 3.77 -5.74
N CYS A 97 -8.29 4.01 -5.82
CA CYS A 97 -9.30 3.03 -5.41
C CYS A 97 -9.41 1.91 -6.46
N PRO A 98 -9.08 0.64 -6.13
CA PRO A 98 -9.09 -0.45 -7.10
C PRO A 98 -10.51 -0.88 -7.53
N ASN A 99 -11.52 -0.54 -6.74
CA ASN A 99 -12.91 -0.96 -6.97
C ASN A 99 -13.74 0.07 -7.76
N CYS A 100 -13.09 1.06 -8.38
CA CYS A 100 -13.74 2.15 -9.12
C CYS A 100 -13.18 2.32 -10.53
N ALA A 101 -12.97 1.25 -11.28
CA ALA A 101 -12.41 1.31 -12.64
C ALA A 101 -13.18 2.27 -13.59
N ASN A 102 -14.49 2.31 -13.48
CA ASN A 102 -15.35 3.21 -14.29
C ASN A 102 -15.09 4.71 -14.04
N TYR A 103 -14.44 5.06 -12.93
CA TYR A 103 -14.09 6.43 -12.56
C TYR A 103 -12.58 6.70 -12.71
N SER A 104 -11.88 5.91 -13.52
CA SER A 104 -10.42 6.01 -13.69
C SER A 104 -9.66 5.90 -12.36
N TYR A 105 -10.12 5.03 -11.48
CA TYR A 105 -9.50 4.77 -10.16
C TYR A 105 -9.30 6.06 -9.34
N PRO A 106 -10.38 6.64 -8.80
CA PRO A 106 -10.30 7.88 -8.07
C PRO A 106 -9.37 7.77 -6.86
N GLN A 107 -8.76 8.89 -6.49
CA GLN A 107 -7.92 8.98 -5.31
C GLN A 107 -8.76 8.76 -4.04
N THR A 108 -8.24 7.96 -3.10
CA THR A 108 -8.83 7.80 -1.76
C THR A 108 -8.56 9.03 -0.89
N SER A 109 -9.28 9.15 0.22
CA SER A 109 -8.98 10.14 1.25
C SER A 109 -7.55 9.96 1.80
N ILE A 110 -7.11 10.91 2.62
CA ILE A 110 -5.98 10.70 3.53
C ILE A 110 -6.40 9.71 4.64
N PRO A 111 -5.45 9.04 5.31
CA PRO A 111 -5.74 8.20 6.46
C PRO A 111 -6.39 9.02 7.60
N ASN A 112 -7.39 8.43 8.24
CA ASN A 112 -7.97 8.94 9.48
C ASN A 112 -7.16 8.44 10.71
N ASP A 113 -7.64 8.77 11.92
CA ASP A 113 -6.98 8.36 13.17
C ASP A 113 -6.98 6.84 13.40
N ASN A 114 -7.81 6.09 12.67
CA ASN A 114 -7.80 4.63 12.67
C ASN A 114 -6.95 4.03 11.54
N TYR A 115 -6.16 4.84 10.85
CA TYR A 115 -5.37 4.44 9.68
C TYR A 115 -6.22 3.82 8.56
N GLU A 116 -7.41 4.35 8.37
CA GLU A 116 -8.32 3.96 7.30
C GLU A 116 -8.42 5.07 6.24
N VAL A 117 -8.55 4.67 4.99
CA VAL A 117 -8.82 5.57 3.87
C VAL A 117 -10.13 5.21 3.20
N THR A 118 -10.86 6.21 2.74
CA THR A 118 -12.17 6.05 2.11
C THR A 118 -12.14 6.50 0.66
N CYS A 119 -12.74 5.73 -0.23
CA CYS A 119 -12.98 6.17 -1.59
C CYS A 119 -14.20 7.09 -1.64
N PRO A 120 -14.09 8.33 -2.15
CA PRO A 120 -15.20 9.28 -2.20
C PRO A 120 -16.28 8.90 -3.24
N LYS A 121 -16.01 7.93 -4.13
CA LYS A 121 -16.94 7.52 -5.19
C LYS A 121 -17.75 6.28 -4.83
N CYS A 122 -17.12 5.27 -4.25
CA CYS A 122 -17.79 4.01 -3.93
C CYS A 122 -17.96 3.76 -2.42
N ASN A 123 -17.49 4.67 -1.58
CA ASN A 123 -17.52 4.61 -0.12
C ASN A 123 -16.85 3.33 0.46
N ARG A 124 -15.91 2.72 -0.30
CA ARG A 124 -15.08 1.64 0.23
C ARG A 124 -14.09 2.23 1.23
N ILE A 125 -13.97 1.55 2.36
CA ILE A 125 -13.02 1.87 3.42
C ILE A 125 -11.93 0.81 3.39
N TYR A 126 -10.66 1.23 3.44
CA TYR A 126 -9.49 0.35 3.41
C TYR A 126 -8.66 0.60 4.65
N SER A 127 -8.26 -0.47 5.33
CA SER A 127 -7.40 -0.40 6.52
C SER A 127 -5.94 -0.57 6.14
N LEU A 128 -5.10 0.39 6.50
CA LEU A 128 -3.66 0.30 6.30
C LEU A 128 -3.04 -0.76 7.22
N PHE A 129 -3.59 -0.93 8.43
CA PHE A 129 -3.23 -2.00 9.35
C PHE A 129 -3.44 -3.40 8.78
N ASN A 130 -4.49 -3.56 7.98
CA ASN A 130 -4.81 -4.82 7.36
C ASN A 130 -4.40 -4.83 5.88
N TYR A 131 -3.17 -4.41 5.61
CA TYR A 131 -2.55 -4.46 4.28
C TYR A 131 -3.40 -3.84 3.16
N GLY A 132 -4.12 -2.76 3.47
CA GLY A 132 -4.99 -2.10 2.50
C GLY A 132 -6.25 -2.88 2.14
N ALA A 133 -6.62 -3.90 2.91
CA ALA A 133 -7.85 -4.66 2.68
C ALA A 133 -9.10 -3.80 2.93
N PRO A 134 -10.19 -4.00 2.17
CA PRO A 134 -11.43 -3.29 2.41
C PRO A 134 -12.11 -3.78 3.70
N THR A 135 -12.51 -2.86 4.59
CA THR A 135 -13.20 -3.18 5.87
C THR A 135 -14.71 -3.25 5.71
N ASN A 136 -15.27 -2.54 4.73
CA ASN A 136 -16.71 -2.55 4.39
C ASN A 136 -16.96 -3.13 2.98
N GLY A 137 -16.06 -3.98 2.52
CA GLY A 137 -16.09 -4.55 1.17
C GLY A 137 -17.14 -5.63 0.97
N LYS A 138 -17.38 -5.97 -0.30
CA LYS A 138 -18.17 -7.10 -0.75
C LYS A 138 -17.23 -8.22 -1.22
N LYS A 139 -17.77 -9.44 -1.35
CA LYS A 139 -17.02 -10.55 -1.95
C LYS A 139 -16.50 -10.15 -3.34
N GLY A 140 -15.20 -10.29 -3.54
CA GLY A 140 -14.52 -9.95 -4.78
C GLY A 140 -13.96 -8.52 -4.85
N ASP A 141 -14.19 -7.69 -3.82
CA ASP A 141 -13.52 -6.39 -3.73
C ASP A 141 -12.01 -6.58 -3.53
N GLN A 142 -11.24 -5.71 -4.17
CA GLN A 142 -9.78 -5.72 -4.12
C GLN A 142 -9.28 -4.78 -3.04
N GLY A 143 -8.14 -5.12 -2.42
CA GLY A 143 -7.38 -4.23 -1.56
C GLY A 143 -6.67 -3.12 -2.33
N LEU A 144 -6.17 -2.12 -1.61
CA LEU A 144 -5.27 -1.12 -2.18
C LEU A 144 -4.06 -1.79 -2.82
N LYS A 145 -3.56 -1.22 -3.90
CA LYS A 145 -2.30 -1.69 -4.49
C LYS A 145 -1.15 -1.42 -3.54
N ILE A 146 -0.39 -2.47 -3.22
CA ILE A 146 0.83 -2.40 -2.43
C ILE A 146 2.03 -2.46 -3.36
N TYR A 147 2.99 -1.56 -3.16
CA TYR A 147 4.29 -1.61 -3.80
C TYR A 147 5.24 -2.44 -2.96
N LYS A 148 5.75 -3.55 -3.53
CA LYS A 148 6.51 -4.57 -2.78
C LYS A 148 8.02 -4.30 -2.72
N SER A 149 8.55 -3.44 -3.59
CA SER A 149 9.99 -3.11 -3.61
C SER A 149 10.32 -2.03 -2.58
N ILE A 150 10.22 -2.41 -1.31
CA ILE A 150 10.55 -1.54 -0.17
C ILE A 150 11.78 -2.11 0.51
N GLY A 151 12.77 -1.25 0.77
CA GLY A 151 13.99 -1.63 1.48
C GLY A 151 14.48 -0.53 2.39
N VAL A 152 14.89 -0.92 3.60
CA VAL A 152 15.54 -0.02 4.56
C VAL A 152 17.03 -0.34 4.58
N SER A 153 17.86 0.68 4.43
CA SER A 153 19.32 0.59 4.53
C SER A 153 19.85 1.74 5.37
N GLY A 154 20.23 1.43 6.61
CA GLY A 154 20.52 2.46 7.60
C GLY A 154 19.30 3.35 7.83
N ASN A 155 19.48 4.66 7.63
CA ASN A 155 18.41 5.65 7.78
C ASN A 155 17.70 5.99 6.46
N LEU A 156 17.83 5.15 5.44
CA LEU A 156 17.28 5.40 4.11
C LEU A 156 16.21 4.36 3.78
N LEU A 157 14.98 4.82 3.58
CA LEU A 157 13.86 4.03 3.05
C LEU A 157 13.81 4.20 1.53
N ARG A 158 13.93 3.10 0.80
CA ARG A 158 13.82 3.08 -0.67
C ARG A 158 12.52 2.38 -1.06
N ILE A 159 11.78 2.99 -1.96
CA ILE A 159 10.54 2.45 -2.49
C ILE A 159 10.62 2.54 -4.01
N ALA A 160 10.32 1.43 -4.66
CA ALA A 160 10.30 1.35 -6.13
C ALA A 160 9.17 0.45 -6.62
N ASN A 161 8.82 0.59 -7.90
CA ASN A 161 7.94 -0.31 -8.64
C ASN A 161 8.43 -0.48 -10.08
#